data_15c9ca41abeca7aa78d42cec99459aa8
#
_entry.id   15c9ca41abeca7aa78d42cec99459aa8
#
_cell.length_a   1.000
_cell.length_b   1.000
_cell.length_c   1.000
_cell.angle_alpha   90.00
_cell.angle_beta   90.00
_cell.angle_gamma   90.00
#
_symmetry.space_group_name_H-M   'P 1'
#
loop_
_entity.id
_entity.type
_entity.pdbx_description
1 polymer ?
#
loop_
_entity_poly.entity_id
_entity_poly.type
_entity_poly.pdbx_seq_one_letter_code
_entity_poly.pdbx_strand_id
1 'polypeptide(L)'
;MTDPVFALEPDVPRNVRLARWLLFRLLSGLREGSLTVREGAQTFHFGDPAAALRAEARVCTPEVYWRLLTGGSLAAAETWMDGDWESHQLTALLQILARNGKVLGRLERGFRLLGKPVARLRHWTRRNTRAQARENIAAHYDLGNEFYAHFLDEDLLYSSALFTDDQQDLTQAQRAKMARLCDQLALNPGDHLLEIGTGWGALAEYAARHYGCRVTTTTLSREQHRWATERMARAGLQDRVEVLLCDYRDLRGEYDKLVSVEMIEAVGQRYLPAFFRTCQARLRPGGRMALQAITIQDQRYRDYSKSVDFIQRYIFPGGFLPSITAMSELMTRHTDFVVRNLFDMGPDYARTLAHWRQRFTHAWQDIEKLGFDERFRRMWLYYFGYCEAGFNARTISVVQLTAERV
;
A
#
# COMPACT_ATOMS: atom_id res chain seq x y z
N MET A 1 -21.71 -28.44 32.78
CA MET A 1 -20.49 -28.38 31.95
C MET A 1 -20.20 -26.92 31.73
N THR A 2 -19.26 -26.35 32.49
CA THR A 2 -18.79 -24.95 32.29
C THR A 2 -18.05 -24.94 30.97
N ASP A 3 -18.51 -24.10 30.06
CA ASP A 3 -17.89 -23.83 28.75
C ASP A 3 -16.40 -23.48 28.96
N PRO A 4 -15.42 -24.25 28.43
CA PRO A 4 -13.99 -24.00 28.68
C PRO A 4 -13.52 -22.63 28.24
N VAL A 5 -14.34 -21.89 27.51
CA VAL A 5 -14.11 -20.51 27.08
C VAL A 5 -14.08 -19.50 28.25
N PHE A 6 -14.61 -19.84 29.43
CA PHE A 6 -14.64 -18.94 30.59
C PHE A 6 -13.46 -19.10 31.58
N ALA A 7 -12.52 -20.02 31.33
CA ALA A 7 -11.41 -20.30 32.22
C ALA A 7 -10.22 -19.34 31.98
N LEU A 8 -10.43 -18.04 32.10
CA LEU A 8 -9.35 -17.10 32.42
C LEU A 8 -9.16 -17.04 33.94
N GLU A 9 -7.93 -16.75 34.37
CA GLU A 9 -7.61 -16.56 35.77
C GLU A 9 -8.60 -15.57 36.43
N PRO A 10 -8.94 -15.77 37.73
CA PRO A 10 -9.95 -14.97 38.42
C PRO A 10 -9.73 -13.46 38.41
N ASP A 11 -8.47 -13.03 38.25
CA ASP A 11 -8.05 -11.61 38.28
C ASP A 11 -8.30 -10.84 36.97
N VAL A 12 -8.69 -11.51 35.86
CA VAL A 12 -8.95 -10.82 34.58
C VAL A 12 -10.29 -10.09 34.62
N PRO A 13 -10.35 -8.80 34.28
CA PRO A 13 -11.57 -7.99 34.31
C PRO A 13 -12.72 -8.58 33.52
N ARG A 14 -13.97 -8.43 33.99
CA ARG A 14 -15.18 -9.02 33.38
C ARG A 14 -15.36 -8.61 31.91
N ASN A 15 -15.05 -7.34 31.55
CA ASN A 15 -15.13 -6.84 30.19
C ASN A 15 -14.13 -7.55 29.26
N VAL A 16 -12.92 -7.86 29.74
CA VAL A 16 -11.91 -8.60 28.97
C VAL A 16 -12.35 -10.05 28.73
N ARG A 17 -12.91 -10.72 29.76
CA ARG A 17 -13.48 -12.06 29.61
C ARG A 17 -14.62 -12.12 28.59
N LEU A 18 -15.51 -11.13 28.62
CA LEU A 18 -16.61 -11.03 27.65
C LEU A 18 -16.04 -10.77 26.24
N ALA A 19 -15.06 -9.89 26.09
CA ALA A 19 -14.43 -9.59 24.81
C ALA A 19 -13.75 -10.83 24.21
N ARG A 20 -13.02 -11.59 25.05
CA ARG A 20 -12.40 -12.85 24.62
C ARG A 20 -13.45 -13.85 24.12
N TRP A 21 -14.53 -14.07 24.88
CA TRP A 21 -15.62 -14.96 24.48
C TRP A 21 -16.23 -14.55 23.13
N LEU A 22 -16.53 -13.27 22.96
CA LEU A 22 -17.07 -12.75 21.69
C LEU A 22 -16.09 -12.96 20.53
N LEU A 23 -14.81 -12.69 20.71
CA LEU A 23 -13.79 -12.87 19.66
C LEU A 23 -13.61 -14.36 19.33
N PHE A 24 -13.59 -15.26 20.32
CA PHE A 24 -13.49 -16.70 20.06
C PHE A 24 -14.71 -17.24 19.31
N ARG A 25 -15.91 -16.76 19.67
CA ARG A 25 -17.13 -17.09 18.93
C ARG A 25 -17.10 -16.62 17.47
N LEU A 26 -16.38 -15.55 17.19
CA LEU A 26 -16.16 -15.11 15.82
C LEU A 26 -15.12 -15.94 15.08
N LEU A 27 -13.99 -16.20 15.74
CA LEU A 27 -12.97 -17.06 15.19
C LEU A 27 -13.48 -18.47 14.89
N SER A 28 -14.46 -18.97 15.68
CA SER A 28 -15.17 -20.22 15.38
C SER A 28 -15.93 -20.19 14.04
N GLY A 29 -16.18 -19.03 13.48
CA GLY A 29 -16.77 -18.85 12.16
C GLY A 29 -15.79 -18.82 11.00
N LEU A 30 -14.48 -19.02 11.24
CA LEU A 30 -13.47 -19.07 10.19
C LEU A 30 -13.74 -20.25 9.24
N ARG A 31 -13.72 -19.98 7.93
CA ARG A 31 -13.97 -20.95 6.87
C ARG A 31 -12.74 -21.25 6.03
N GLU A 32 -11.86 -20.26 5.90
CA GLU A 32 -10.65 -20.35 5.09
C GLU A 32 -9.41 -20.22 5.98
N GLY A 33 -8.61 -21.29 6.05
CA GLY A 33 -7.39 -21.33 6.85
C GLY A 33 -7.59 -21.90 8.26
N SER A 34 -6.49 -22.03 8.99
CA SER A 34 -6.42 -22.52 10.37
C SER A 34 -5.65 -21.52 11.23
N LEU A 35 -6.25 -21.10 12.34
CA LEU A 35 -5.65 -20.22 13.32
C LEU A 35 -5.54 -20.91 14.67
N THR A 36 -4.32 -20.94 15.21
CA THR A 36 -4.04 -21.38 16.58
C THR A 36 -3.81 -20.14 17.44
N VAL A 37 -4.54 -20.03 18.55
CA VAL A 37 -4.32 -18.96 19.56
C VAL A 37 -3.76 -19.60 20.82
N ARG A 38 -2.62 -19.10 21.29
CA ARG A 38 -1.96 -19.51 22.55
C ARG A 38 -2.07 -18.43 23.59
N GLU A 39 -2.53 -18.82 24.78
CA GLU A 39 -2.63 -17.99 25.98
C GLU A 39 -1.96 -18.74 27.14
N GLY A 40 -0.78 -18.30 27.54
CA GLY A 40 -0.02 -19.03 28.56
C GLY A 40 0.15 -20.51 28.17
N ALA A 41 -0.39 -21.41 28.99
CA ALA A 41 -0.39 -22.85 28.76
C ALA A 41 -1.57 -23.35 27.89
N GLN A 42 -2.57 -22.52 27.61
CA GLN A 42 -3.77 -22.91 26.87
C GLN A 42 -3.59 -22.70 25.37
N THR A 43 -4.15 -23.60 24.58
CA THR A 43 -4.12 -23.55 23.11
C THR A 43 -5.52 -23.77 22.55
N PHE A 44 -5.92 -22.89 21.63
CA PHE A 44 -7.25 -22.89 20.99
C PHE A 44 -7.08 -22.95 19.47
N HIS A 45 -7.90 -23.76 18.81
CA HIS A 45 -7.84 -23.95 17.36
C HIS A 45 -9.14 -23.48 16.72
N PHE A 46 -9.02 -22.74 15.60
CA PHE A 46 -10.13 -22.19 14.84
C PHE A 46 -9.92 -22.44 13.34
N GLY A 47 -11.01 -22.65 12.61
CA GLY A 47 -10.98 -22.94 11.19
C GLY A 47 -10.73 -24.41 10.88
N ASP A 48 -10.29 -24.72 9.64
CA ASP A 48 -10.02 -26.06 9.18
C ASP A 48 -8.61 -26.50 9.55
N PRO A 49 -8.44 -27.52 10.42
CA PRO A 49 -7.11 -28.00 10.80
C PRO A 49 -6.32 -28.64 9.62
N ALA A 50 -7.00 -29.02 8.52
CA ALA A 50 -6.35 -29.54 7.32
C ALA A 50 -5.96 -28.45 6.32
N ALA A 51 -6.34 -27.18 6.55
CA ALA A 51 -6.03 -26.09 5.64
C ALA A 51 -4.52 -25.92 5.44
N ALA A 52 -4.10 -25.64 4.20
CA ALA A 52 -2.71 -25.32 3.88
C ALA A 52 -2.26 -23.98 4.49
N LEU A 53 -3.16 -22.99 4.53
CA LEU A 53 -2.90 -21.69 5.13
C LEU A 53 -3.11 -21.78 6.64
N ARG A 54 -2.02 -21.71 7.40
CA ARG A 54 -2.02 -21.83 8.87
C ARG A 54 -1.24 -20.70 9.51
N ALA A 55 -1.69 -20.28 10.67
CA ALA A 55 -0.98 -19.32 11.48
C ALA A 55 -1.20 -19.56 12.97
N GLU A 56 -0.25 -19.04 13.77
CA GLU A 56 -0.34 -19.03 15.22
C GLU A 56 -0.26 -17.59 15.73
N ALA A 57 -1.08 -17.25 16.72
CA ALA A 57 -1.02 -16.02 17.48
C ALA A 57 -0.77 -16.35 18.95
N ARG A 58 0.22 -15.72 19.57
CA ARG A 58 0.47 -15.79 21.00
C ARG A 58 -0.03 -14.50 21.66
N VAL A 59 -0.92 -14.63 22.62
CA VAL A 59 -1.42 -13.53 23.43
C VAL A 59 -0.44 -13.30 24.57
N CYS A 60 0.08 -12.06 24.65
CA CYS A 60 1.04 -11.65 25.68
C CYS A 60 0.32 -10.97 26.87
N THR A 61 -0.73 -10.18 26.58
CA THR A 61 -1.54 -9.50 27.60
C THR A 61 -3.04 -9.73 27.36
N PRO A 62 -3.84 -10.08 28.38
CA PRO A 62 -5.28 -10.33 28.21
C PRO A 62 -6.07 -9.11 27.74
N GLU A 63 -5.61 -7.90 28.04
CA GLU A 63 -6.22 -6.63 27.66
C GLU A 63 -6.36 -6.48 26.12
N VAL A 64 -5.57 -7.20 25.36
CA VAL A 64 -5.66 -7.24 23.89
C VAL A 64 -7.07 -7.54 23.41
N TYR A 65 -7.80 -8.41 24.08
CA TYR A 65 -9.16 -8.80 23.69
C TYR A 65 -10.13 -7.64 23.72
N TRP A 66 -10.07 -6.82 24.78
CA TRP A 66 -10.91 -5.63 24.87
C TRP A 66 -10.55 -4.59 23.82
N ARG A 67 -9.24 -4.37 23.60
CA ARG A 67 -8.74 -3.46 22.56
C ARG A 67 -9.19 -3.91 21.16
N LEU A 68 -9.04 -5.18 20.84
CA LEU A 68 -9.48 -5.76 19.55
C LEU A 68 -10.99 -5.61 19.33
N LEU A 69 -11.79 -5.93 20.34
CA LEU A 69 -13.25 -5.86 20.26
C LEU A 69 -13.73 -4.41 20.01
N THR A 70 -13.13 -3.43 20.66
CA THR A 70 -13.57 -2.03 20.58
C THR A 70 -12.95 -1.25 19.44
N GLY A 71 -11.73 -1.58 19.03
CA GLY A 71 -10.96 -0.85 18.00
C GLY A 71 -10.82 -1.56 16.66
N GLY A 72 -11.26 -2.83 16.56
CA GLY A 72 -11.25 -3.58 15.29
C GLY A 72 -9.87 -3.77 14.68
N SER A 73 -9.79 -3.68 13.36
CA SER A 73 -8.56 -3.90 12.59
C SER A 73 -7.44 -2.89 12.93
N LEU A 74 -7.79 -1.66 13.28
CA LEU A 74 -6.80 -0.67 13.69
C LEU A 74 -6.16 -1.04 15.04
N ALA A 75 -6.97 -1.48 16.00
CA ALA A 75 -6.47 -1.95 17.29
C ALA A 75 -5.62 -3.23 17.13
N ALA A 76 -5.90 -4.08 16.15
CA ALA A 76 -5.05 -5.23 15.86
C ALA A 76 -3.62 -4.80 15.50
N ALA A 77 -3.47 -3.76 14.69
CA ALA A 77 -2.17 -3.19 14.38
C ALA A 77 -1.51 -2.51 15.60
N GLU A 78 -2.28 -1.71 16.35
CA GLU A 78 -1.78 -1.00 17.52
C GLU A 78 -1.30 -1.97 18.61
N THR A 79 -2.09 -3.01 18.92
CA THR A 79 -1.72 -4.03 19.92
C THR A 79 -0.55 -4.90 19.46
N TRP A 80 -0.38 -5.13 18.13
CA TRP A 80 0.84 -5.73 17.60
C TRP A 80 2.06 -4.83 17.83
N MET A 81 1.96 -3.54 17.48
CA MET A 81 3.06 -2.58 17.68
C MET A 81 3.45 -2.45 19.15
N ASP A 82 2.49 -2.55 20.06
CA ASP A 82 2.68 -2.45 21.50
C ASP A 82 3.17 -3.77 22.14
N GLY A 83 3.17 -4.90 21.40
CA GLY A 83 3.65 -6.19 21.89
C GLY A 83 2.61 -6.99 22.70
N ASP A 84 1.33 -6.60 22.66
CA ASP A 84 0.26 -7.31 23.38
C ASP A 84 0.00 -8.72 22.81
N TRP A 85 0.40 -8.95 21.59
CA TRP A 85 0.37 -10.26 20.93
C TRP A 85 1.48 -10.40 19.87
N GLU A 86 1.80 -11.64 19.52
CA GLU A 86 2.86 -12.00 18.59
C GLU A 86 2.44 -13.11 17.63
N SER A 87 3.09 -13.16 16.47
CA SER A 87 2.96 -14.25 15.50
C SER A 87 4.24 -14.37 14.66
N HIS A 88 4.78 -15.56 14.55
CA HIS A 88 5.88 -15.83 13.62
C HIS A 88 5.38 -15.93 12.17
N GLN A 89 4.08 -16.14 11.97
CA GLN A 89 3.42 -16.19 10.66
C GLN A 89 2.45 -15.01 10.48
N LEU A 90 2.93 -13.77 10.76
CA LEU A 90 2.08 -12.57 10.74
C LEU A 90 1.33 -12.40 9.41
N THR A 91 2.00 -12.54 8.27
CA THR A 91 1.39 -12.45 6.95
C THR A 91 0.28 -13.50 6.76
N ALA A 92 0.55 -14.76 7.11
CA ALA A 92 -0.43 -15.83 6.99
C ALA A 92 -1.64 -15.58 7.90
N LEU A 93 -1.42 -15.09 9.12
CA LEU A 93 -2.48 -14.72 10.05
C LEU A 93 -3.36 -13.62 9.45
N LEU A 94 -2.74 -12.53 8.97
CA LEU A 94 -3.47 -11.42 8.35
C LEU A 94 -4.21 -11.86 7.07
N GLN A 95 -3.63 -12.80 6.31
CA GLN A 95 -4.28 -13.38 5.13
C GLN A 95 -5.51 -14.22 5.50
N ILE A 96 -5.45 -15.03 6.57
CA ILE A 96 -6.61 -15.76 7.10
C ILE A 96 -7.72 -14.77 7.46
N LEU A 97 -7.39 -13.69 8.18
CA LEU A 97 -8.37 -12.66 8.55
C LEU A 97 -8.95 -11.95 7.32
N ALA A 98 -8.13 -11.62 6.33
CA ALA A 98 -8.56 -10.96 5.10
C ALA A 98 -9.53 -11.82 4.27
N ARG A 99 -9.25 -13.12 4.12
CA ARG A 99 -10.12 -14.10 3.43
C ARG A 99 -11.47 -14.27 4.13
N ASN A 100 -11.48 -14.23 5.46
CA ASN A 100 -12.70 -14.34 6.27
C ASN A 100 -13.36 -12.98 6.57
N GLY A 101 -13.03 -11.92 5.84
CA GLY A 101 -13.51 -10.56 6.07
C GLY A 101 -15.03 -10.39 6.10
N LYS A 102 -15.81 -11.28 5.40
CA LYS A 102 -17.28 -11.28 5.46
C LYS A 102 -17.80 -11.72 6.83
N VAL A 103 -17.12 -12.66 7.49
CA VAL A 103 -17.47 -13.15 8.82
C VAL A 103 -17.08 -12.10 9.87
N LEU A 104 -15.85 -11.61 9.79
CA LEU A 104 -15.29 -10.63 10.72
C LEU A 104 -15.96 -9.24 10.58
N GLY A 105 -16.26 -8.80 9.38
CA GLY A 105 -16.87 -7.49 9.10
C GLY A 105 -18.32 -7.34 9.61
N ARG A 106 -19.03 -8.42 9.96
CA ARG A 106 -20.33 -8.33 10.64
C ARG A 106 -20.21 -7.76 12.04
N LEU A 107 -19.09 -8.00 12.70
CA LEU A 107 -18.82 -7.44 14.02
C LEU A 107 -18.25 -6.03 13.97
N GLU A 108 -17.32 -5.76 13.08
CA GLU A 108 -16.86 -4.38 12.89
C GLU A 108 -18.06 -3.44 12.70
N ARG A 109 -19.13 -3.88 12.03
CA ARG A 109 -20.34 -3.10 11.88
C ARG A 109 -21.12 -2.93 13.19
N GLY A 110 -21.21 -3.96 14.03
CA GLY A 110 -21.95 -3.91 15.30
C GLY A 110 -21.27 -3.03 16.35
N PHE A 111 -19.95 -3.10 16.47
CA PHE A 111 -19.17 -2.34 17.46
C PHE A 111 -18.69 -0.96 16.98
N ARG A 112 -18.65 -0.71 15.65
CA ARG A 112 -18.36 0.62 15.06
C ARG A 112 -19.32 1.74 15.51
N LEU A 113 -20.44 1.41 16.13
CA LEU A 113 -21.37 2.42 16.67
C LEU A 113 -20.82 3.15 17.91
N LEU A 114 -19.87 2.55 18.64
CA LEU A 114 -19.36 3.09 19.92
C LEU A 114 -18.09 3.96 19.80
N GLY A 115 -17.29 3.85 18.72
CA GLY A 115 -15.96 4.50 18.62
C GLY A 115 -15.75 5.54 17.50
N LYS A 116 -16.78 5.92 16.75
CA LYS A 116 -16.66 6.62 15.46
C LYS A 116 -16.37 8.12 15.40
N PRO A 117 -16.66 9.00 16.36
CA PRO A 117 -16.56 10.43 16.08
C PRO A 117 -15.12 10.94 15.98
N VAL A 118 -14.21 10.46 16.82
CA VAL A 118 -12.83 10.99 16.94
C VAL A 118 -11.94 10.63 15.75
N ALA A 119 -12.00 9.40 15.25
CA ALA A 119 -11.18 8.96 14.11
C ALA A 119 -11.55 9.69 12.80
N ARG A 120 -12.84 9.94 12.58
CA ARG A 120 -13.35 10.71 11.43
C ARG A 120 -12.92 12.18 11.46
N LEU A 121 -12.95 12.82 12.63
CA LEU A 121 -12.56 14.22 12.78
C LEU A 121 -11.07 14.40 12.45
N ARG A 122 -10.21 13.49 12.90
CA ARG A 122 -8.76 13.53 12.66
C ARG A 122 -8.38 13.24 11.19
N HIS A 123 -9.14 12.38 10.49
CA HIS A 123 -8.94 12.15 9.05
C HIS A 123 -9.40 13.36 8.22
N TRP A 124 -10.41 14.10 8.69
CA TRP A 124 -10.91 15.30 8.03
C TRP A 124 -9.87 16.44 8.00
N THR A 125 -8.98 16.52 9.00
CA THR A 125 -7.91 17.52 9.09
C THR A 125 -6.69 17.19 8.23
N ARG A 126 -6.51 15.94 7.72
CA ARG A 126 -5.38 15.49 6.88
C ARG A 126 -5.74 15.36 5.39
N ARG A 127 -6.65 16.22 4.91
CA ARG A 127 -7.03 16.24 3.48
C ARG A 127 -5.85 16.68 2.62
N ASN A 128 -5.67 16.03 1.45
CA ASN A 128 -4.59 16.35 0.49
C ASN A 128 -4.84 17.68 -0.24
N THR A 129 -4.99 18.78 0.51
CA THR A 129 -4.83 20.12 -0.03
C THR A 129 -3.40 20.32 -0.52
N ARG A 130 -3.13 21.34 -1.33
CA ARG A 130 -1.76 21.59 -1.83
C ARG A 130 -0.70 21.69 -0.72
N ALA A 131 -1.03 22.34 0.39
CA ALA A 131 -0.13 22.44 1.55
C ALA A 131 0.02 21.10 2.26
N GLN A 132 -1.10 20.42 2.57
CA GLN A 132 -1.09 19.17 3.30
C GLN A 132 -0.50 18.00 2.51
N ALA A 133 -0.63 17.99 1.16
CA ALA A 133 0.01 16.99 0.32
C ALA A 133 1.55 17.01 0.46
N ARG A 134 2.15 18.21 0.54
CA ARG A 134 3.60 18.35 0.80
C ARG A 134 3.99 17.79 2.17
N GLU A 135 3.24 18.12 3.22
CA GLU A 135 3.49 17.63 4.57
C GLU A 135 3.31 16.11 4.68
N ASN A 136 2.27 15.56 4.06
CA ASN A 136 2.01 14.12 4.07
C ASN A 136 3.11 13.33 3.34
N ILE A 137 3.58 13.85 2.19
CA ILE A 137 4.69 13.26 1.43
C ILE A 137 6.00 13.41 2.21
N ALA A 138 6.29 14.61 2.75
CA ALA A 138 7.48 14.83 3.57
C ALA A 138 7.52 13.86 4.76
N ALA A 139 6.44 13.75 5.53
CA ALA A 139 6.37 12.87 6.70
C ALA A 139 6.67 11.38 6.38
N HIS A 140 6.37 10.91 5.16
CA HIS A 140 6.68 9.54 4.76
C HIS A 140 8.11 9.39 4.25
N TYR A 141 8.59 10.32 3.42
CA TYR A 141 9.93 10.23 2.79
C TYR A 141 11.05 10.85 3.65
N ASP A 142 10.72 11.57 4.73
CA ASP A 142 11.70 12.13 5.69
C ASP A 142 12.35 11.06 6.59
N LEU A 143 12.00 9.78 6.42
CA LEU A 143 12.72 8.64 7.03
C LEU A 143 14.17 8.51 6.52
N GLY A 144 14.49 9.22 5.44
CA GLY A 144 15.84 9.24 4.84
C GLY A 144 16.05 8.19 3.75
N ASN A 145 16.84 8.56 2.74
CA ASN A 145 17.14 7.65 1.62
C ASN A 145 17.87 6.38 2.06
N GLU A 146 18.72 6.49 3.09
CA GLU A 146 19.46 5.38 3.66
C GLU A 146 18.52 4.29 4.21
N PHE A 147 17.45 4.68 4.90
CA PHE A 147 16.43 3.75 5.38
C PHE A 147 15.82 2.93 4.24
N TYR A 148 15.43 3.58 3.13
CA TYR A 148 14.83 2.90 1.98
C TYR A 148 15.82 1.99 1.26
N ALA A 149 17.10 2.36 1.19
CA ALA A 149 18.16 1.57 0.56
C ALA A 149 18.36 0.21 1.23
N HIS A 150 18.01 0.04 2.50
CA HIS A 150 18.14 -1.23 3.21
C HIS A 150 17.18 -2.31 2.71
N PHE A 151 16.05 -1.96 2.10
CA PHE A 151 15.07 -2.97 1.69
C PHE A 151 14.56 -2.86 0.24
N LEU A 152 14.65 -1.70 -0.41
CA LEU A 152 14.33 -1.56 -1.82
C LEU A 152 15.39 -2.23 -2.70
N ASP A 153 15.16 -2.24 -4.01
CA ASP A 153 16.12 -2.67 -5.02
C ASP A 153 17.22 -1.61 -5.25
N GLU A 154 18.19 -1.93 -6.09
CA GLU A 154 19.32 -1.04 -6.42
C GLU A 154 18.88 0.31 -7.02
N ASP A 155 17.76 0.31 -7.74
CA ASP A 155 17.19 1.48 -8.39
C ASP A 155 16.26 2.30 -7.48
N LEU A 156 16.06 1.87 -6.23
CA LEU A 156 15.20 2.48 -5.22
C LEU A 156 13.72 2.62 -5.67
N LEU A 157 13.17 1.58 -6.30
CA LEU A 157 11.78 1.60 -6.75
C LEU A 157 10.82 1.19 -5.63
N TYR A 158 10.07 2.16 -5.11
CA TYR A 158 9.08 1.95 -4.05
C TYR A 158 7.67 1.77 -4.62
N SER A 159 7.52 0.73 -5.42
CA SER A 159 6.29 0.32 -6.09
C SER A 159 6.38 -1.15 -6.48
N SER A 160 5.26 -1.79 -6.85
CA SER A 160 5.25 -3.19 -7.27
C SER A 160 6.23 -3.46 -8.42
N ALA A 161 7.03 -4.49 -8.29
CA ALA A 161 7.75 -5.10 -9.40
C ALA A 161 6.83 -5.96 -10.28
N LEU A 162 7.29 -6.41 -11.42
CA LEU A 162 6.65 -7.38 -12.31
C LEU A 162 7.60 -8.58 -12.48
N PHE A 163 7.24 -9.73 -11.95
CA PHE A 163 8.03 -10.94 -12.08
C PHE A 163 7.55 -11.73 -13.30
N THR A 164 8.38 -11.81 -14.33
CA THR A 164 8.11 -12.59 -15.54
C THR A 164 8.65 -14.02 -15.44
N ASP A 165 9.49 -14.28 -14.42
CA ASP A 165 10.10 -15.55 -14.13
C ASP A 165 10.25 -15.72 -12.61
N ASP A 166 10.14 -16.97 -12.13
CA ASP A 166 10.27 -17.28 -10.70
C ASP A 166 11.71 -17.10 -10.17
N GLN A 167 12.70 -17.13 -11.02
CA GLN A 167 14.12 -16.96 -10.66
C GLN A 167 14.60 -15.50 -10.65
N GLN A 168 13.76 -14.56 -11.11
CA GLN A 168 14.13 -13.14 -11.12
C GLN A 168 14.33 -12.60 -9.72
N ASP A 169 15.42 -11.86 -9.53
CA ASP A 169 15.60 -11.01 -8.36
C ASP A 169 14.72 -9.74 -8.42
N LEU A 170 14.68 -9.01 -7.33
CA LEU A 170 13.82 -7.81 -7.23
C LEU A 170 14.21 -6.73 -8.25
N THR A 171 15.51 -6.50 -8.49
CA THR A 171 15.99 -5.48 -9.42
C THR A 171 15.61 -5.81 -10.86
N GLN A 172 15.76 -7.08 -11.26
CA GLN A 172 15.35 -7.56 -12.58
C GLN A 172 13.82 -7.41 -12.77
N ALA A 173 13.03 -7.77 -11.76
CA ALA A 173 11.59 -7.65 -11.80
C ALA A 173 11.12 -6.18 -11.84
N GLN A 174 11.83 -5.28 -11.18
CA GLN A 174 11.58 -3.83 -11.26
C GLN A 174 11.90 -3.29 -12.67
N ARG A 175 12.98 -3.74 -13.28
CA ARG A 175 13.32 -3.37 -14.67
C ARG A 175 12.29 -3.92 -15.66
N ALA A 176 11.79 -5.13 -15.47
CA ALA A 176 10.71 -5.70 -16.29
C ALA A 176 9.41 -4.87 -16.19
N LYS A 177 9.07 -4.38 -14.99
CA LYS A 177 7.95 -3.44 -14.78
C LYS A 177 8.13 -2.16 -15.57
N MET A 178 9.32 -1.53 -15.51
CA MET A 178 9.62 -0.30 -16.23
C MET A 178 9.57 -0.50 -17.75
N ALA A 179 10.18 -1.61 -18.26
CA ALA A 179 10.11 -1.98 -19.66
C ALA A 179 8.68 -2.09 -20.15
N ARG A 180 7.84 -2.86 -19.44
CA ARG A 180 6.43 -3.02 -19.80
C ARG A 180 5.68 -1.69 -19.86
N LEU A 181 5.87 -0.77 -18.93
CA LEU A 181 5.23 0.55 -18.95
C LEU A 181 5.65 1.35 -20.18
N CYS A 182 6.94 1.37 -20.50
CA CYS A 182 7.46 2.05 -21.67
C CYS A 182 6.94 1.44 -22.99
N ASP A 183 6.88 0.10 -23.07
CA ASP A 183 6.33 -0.62 -24.23
C ASP A 183 4.83 -0.35 -24.41
N GLN A 184 4.05 -0.32 -23.33
CA GLN A 184 2.62 0.03 -23.35
C GLN A 184 2.38 1.44 -23.86
N LEU A 185 3.27 2.36 -23.56
CA LEU A 185 3.25 3.72 -24.10
C LEU A 185 3.69 3.79 -25.57
N ALA A 186 4.31 2.73 -26.10
CA ALA A 186 5.01 2.72 -27.39
C ALA A 186 5.97 3.92 -27.51
N LEU A 187 6.89 4.05 -26.53
CA LEU A 187 7.85 5.15 -26.49
C LEU A 187 8.82 5.10 -27.66
N ASN A 188 9.10 6.26 -28.23
CA ASN A 188 10.04 6.48 -29.35
C ASN A 188 11.02 7.61 -29.00
N PRO A 189 12.19 7.68 -29.67
CA PRO A 189 13.19 8.72 -29.40
C PRO A 189 12.69 10.16 -29.62
N GLY A 190 11.65 10.36 -30.46
CA GLY A 190 11.04 11.66 -30.71
C GLY A 190 10.03 12.10 -29.64
N ASP A 191 9.60 11.19 -28.78
CA ASP A 191 8.55 11.48 -27.77
C ASP A 191 9.08 12.37 -26.65
N HIS A 192 8.17 13.17 -26.09
CA HIS A 192 8.33 13.84 -24.81
C HIS A 192 7.41 13.17 -23.78
N LEU A 193 7.99 12.41 -22.86
CA LEU A 193 7.29 11.73 -21.79
C LEU A 193 7.10 12.66 -20.58
N LEU A 194 5.89 12.73 -20.04
CA LEU A 194 5.63 13.27 -18.71
C LEU A 194 5.53 12.12 -17.70
N GLU A 195 6.35 12.17 -16.65
CA GLU A 195 6.21 11.31 -15.48
C GLU A 195 5.65 12.09 -14.31
N ILE A 196 4.53 11.63 -13.74
CA ILE A 196 3.95 12.21 -12.52
C ILE A 196 4.28 11.30 -11.34
N GLY A 197 5.26 11.73 -10.52
CA GLY A 197 5.80 10.96 -9.41
C GLY A 197 7.19 10.39 -9.69
N THR A 198 8.20 11.26 -9.61
CA THR A 198 9.61 10.93 -9.92
C THR A 198 10.20 9.79 -9.10
N GLY A 199 9.79 9.64 -7.83
CA GLY A 199 10.52 8.80 -6.89
C GLY A 199 12.00 9.21 -6.84
N TRP A 200 12.91 8.25 -6.92
CA TRP A 200 14.35 8.49 -7.00
C TRP A 200 14.88 8.57 -8.44
N GLY A 201 13.99 8.72 -9.44
CA GLY A 201 14.33 8.97 -10.84
C GLY A 201 14.60 7.74 -11.70
N ALA A 202 14.33 6.54 -11.21
CA ALA A 202 14.66 5.29 -11.92
C ALA A 202 13.92 5.15 -13.25
N LEU A 203 12.62 5.40 -13.29
CA LEU A 203 11.84 5.27 -14.51
C LEU A 203 12.19 6.34 -15.55
N ALA A 204 12.42 7.60 -15.11
CA ALA A 204 12.88 8.67 -15.99
C ALA A 204 14.23 8.32 -16.64
N GLU A 205 15.20 7.84 -15.83
CA GLU A 205 16.50 7.37 -16.35
C GLU A 205 16.30 6.20 -17.34
N TYR A 206 15.49 5.21 -16.97
CA TYR A 206 15.25 4.03 -17.79
C TYR A 206 14.65 4.42 -19.15
N ALA A 207 13.62 5.26 -19.17
CA ALA A 207 12.96 5.71 -20.39
C ALA A 207 13.92 6.51 -21.29
N ALA A 208 14.64 7.48 -20.73
CA ALA A 208 15.59 8.28 -21.50
C ALA A 208 16.75 7.46 -22.07
N ARG A 209 17.27 6.49 -21.30
CA ARG A 209 18.40 5.63 -21.69
C ARG A 209 18.03 4.60 -22.74
N HIS A 210 16.93 3.90 -22.54
CA HIS A 210 16.57 2.72 -23.38
C HIS A 210 15.68 3.08 -24.57
N TYR A 211 14.86 4.14 -24.45
CA TYR A 211 13.96 4.57 -25.54
C TYR A 211 14.40 5.88 -26.19
N GLY A 212 15.42 6.57 -25.64
CA GLY A 212 15.99 7.78 -26.22
C GLY A 212 15.06 8.99 -26.17
N CYS A 213 13.91 8.91 -25.50
CA CYS A 213 12.92 9.99 -25.41
C CYS A 213 13.38 11.10 -24.45
N ARG A 214 12.76 12.28 -24.55
CA ARG A 214 12.85 13.33 -23.54
C ARG A 214 11.88 13.03 -22.42
N VAL A 215 12.26 13.37 -21.17
CA VAL A 215 11.41 13.16 -19.99
C VAL A 215 11.31 14.43 -19.17
N THR A 216 10.11 14.85 -18.85
CA THR A 216 9.86 15.78 -17.74
C THR A 216 9.22 14.99 -16.62
N THR A 217 9.80 15.03 -15.41
CA THR A 217 9.30 14.32 -14.24
C THR A 217 9.10 15.26 -13.07
N THR A 218 8.13 14.98 -12.19
CA THR A 218 7.78 15.87 -11.10
C THR A 218 7.62 15.17 -9.76
N THR A 219 8.12 15.81 -8.70
CA THR A 219 7.93 15.40 -7.31
C THR A 219 7.65 16.60 -6.40
N LEU A 220 7.04 16.34 -5.22
CA LEU A 220 6.89 17.33 -4.14
C LEU A 220 7.98 17.19 -3.06
N SER A 221 8.74 16.10 -3.06
CA SER A 221 9.82 15.85 -2.10
C SER A 221 11.11 16.50 -2.57
N ARG A 222 11.70 17.37 -1.72
CA ARG A 222 13.00 17.98 -1.99
C ARG A 222 14.12 16.95 -2.04
N GLU A 223 14.04 15.93 -1.20
CA GLU A 223 15.04 14.87 -1.16
C GLU A 223 15.01 14.02 -2.43
N GLN A 224 13.82 13.62 -2.90
CA GLN A 224 13.68 12.93 -4.18
C GLN A 224 14.14 13.79 -5.36
N HIS A 225 13.78 15.08 -5.36
CA HIS A 225 14.22 16.00 -6.41
C HIS A 225 15.75 16.08 -6.48
N ARG A 226 16.43 16.30 -5.34
CA ARG A 226 17.89 16.34 -5.28
C ARG A 226 18.51 15.04 -5.78
N TRP A 227 18.05 13.90 -5.24
CA TRP A 227 18.57 12.59 -5.60
C TRP A 227 18.38 12.28 -7.10
N ALA A 228 17.18 12.51 -7.63
CA ALA A 228 16.89 12.28 -9.05
C ALA A 228 17.72 13.20 -9.96
N THR A 229 17.89 14.46 -9.59
CA THR A 229 18.75 15.42 -10.36
C THR A 229 20.20 14.94 -10.38
N GLU A 230 20.75 14.53 -9.22
CA GLU A 230 22.11 13.97 -9.14
C GLU A 230 22.24 12.63 -9.92
N ARG A 231 21.18 11.81 -9.89
CA ARG A 231 21.11 10.57 -10.69
C ARG A 231 21.20 10.85 -12.19
N MET A 232 20.45 11.84 -12.68
CA MET A 232 20.50 12.25 -14.09
C MET A 232 21.86 12.79 -14.49
N ALA A 233 22.51 13.58 -13.62
CA ALA A 233 23.85 14.09 -13.87
C ALA A 233 24.89 12.96 -13.95
N ARG A 234 24.85 12.00 -13.03
CA ARG A 234 25.73 10.82 -13.06
C ARG A 234 25.52 9.94 -14.28
N ALA A 235 24.28 9.87 -14.76
CA ALA A 235 23.91 9.11 -15.95
C ALA A 235 24.22 9.84 -17.28
N GLY A 236 24.61 11.13 -17.24
CA GLY A 236 24.82 11.98 -18.42
C GLY A 236 23.52 12.27 -19.19
N LEU A 237 22.40 12.37 -18.49
CA LEU A 237 21.04 12.52 -19.05
C LEU A 237 20.40 13.86 -18.74
N GLN A 238 21.14 14.84 -18.18
CA GLN A 238 20.61 16.14 -17.80
C GLN A 238 20.04 16.95 -18.96
N ASP A 239 20.50 16.70 -20.19
CA ASP A 239 19.98 17.34 -21.39
C ASP A 239 18.69 16.68 -21.92
N ARG A 240 18.32 15.51 -21.41
CA ARG A 240 17.15 14.73 -21.82
C ARG A 240 16.08 14.64 -20.75
N VAL A 241 16.46 14.74 -19.47
CA VAL A 241 15.55 14.57 -18.34
C VAL A 241 15.51 15.84 -17.49
N GLU A 242 14.35 16.46 -17.42
CA GLU A 242 14.06 17.60 -16.56
C GLU A 242 13.33 17.11 -15.29
N VAL A 243 13.90 17.38 -14.13
CA VAL A 243 13.29 17.03 -12.82
C VAL A 243 12.70 18.28 -12.19
N LEU A 244 11.37 18.31 -12.00
CA LEU A 244 10.65 19.45 -11.47
C LEU A 244 10.27 19.27 -10.00
N LEU A 245 10.54 20.25 -9.16
CA LEU A 245 10.00 20.34 -7.81
C LEU A 245 8.67 21.08 -7.83
N CYS A 246 7.62 20.46 -8.34
CA CYS A 246 6.31 21.10 -8.43
C CYS A 246 5.16 20.11 -8.27
N ASP A 247 3.98 20.65 -7.91
CA ASP A 247 2.74 19.86 -7.85
C ASP A 247 2.27 19.55 -9.29
N TYR A 248 1.84 18.31 -9.53
CA TYR A 248 1.34 17.89 -10.84
C TYR A 248 0.18 18.78 -11.34
N ARG A 249 -0.57 19.41 -10.44
CA ARG A 249 -1.67 20.36 -10.75
C ARG A 249 -1.18 21.68 -11.35
N ASP A 250 0.09 21.99 -11.15
CA ASP A 250 0.73 23.24 -11.64
C ASP A 250 1.56 22.99 -12.90
N LEU A 251 1.66 21.75 -13.38
CA LEU A 251 2.35 21.40 -14.62
C LEU A 251 1.76 22.15 -15.81
N ARG A 252 2.63 22.50 -16.75
CA ARG A 252 2.29 23.22 -17.99
C ARG A 252 2.84 22.46 -19.19
N GLY A 253 2.45 22.88 -20.39
CA GLY A 253 2.87 22.24 -21.64
C GLY A 253 2.02 21.01 -21.98
N GLU A 254 2.32 20.42 -23.12
CA GLU A 254 1.70 19.21 -23.64
C GLU A 254 2.79 18.19 -23.98
N TYR A 255 2.49 16.92 -23.76
CA TYR A 255 3.40 15.81 -23.86
C TYR A 255 2.82 14.74 -24.79
N ASP A 256 3.69 13.95 -25.42
CA ASP A 256 3.27 12.86 -26.30
C ASP A 256 2.78 11.65 -25.52
N LYS A 257 3.39 11.41 -24.35
CA LYS A 257 3.14 10.28 -23.47
C LYS A 257 3.10 10.71 -22.02
N LEU A 258 2.36 9.97 -21.20
CA LEU A 258 2.27 10.21 -19.76
C LEU A 258 2.38 8.88 -19.00
N VAL A 259 3.17 8.86 -17.93
CA VAL A 259 3.25 7.74 -16.99
C VAL A 259 3.09 8.23 -15.55
N SER A 260 2.43 7.42 -14.74
CA SER A 260 2.37 7.62 -13.30
C SER A 260 2.32 6.27 -12.60
N VAL A 261 3.21 6.05 -11.63
CA VAL A 261 3.36 4.78 -10.94
C VAL A 261 3.07 4.96 -9.46
N GLU A 262 1.96 4.39 -8.99
CA GLU A 262 1.56 4.36 -7.57
C GLU A 262 1.62 5.75 -6.88
N MET A 263 1.20 6.77 -7.63
CA MET A 263 1.07 8.14 -7.13
C MET A 263 -0.40 8.52 -6.92
N ILE A 264 -1.33 7.91 -7.69
CA ILE A 264 -2.76 8.22 -7.63
C ILE A 264 -3.33 7.98 -6.22
N GLU A 265 -2.74 7.06 -5.46
CA GLU A 265 -3.10 6.76 -4.07
C GLU A 265 -2.85 7.94 -3.14
N ALA A 266 -1.84 8.76 -3.44
CA ALA A 266 -1.50 9.97 -2.68
C ALA A 266 -2.40 11.17 -3.04
N VAL A 267 -3.20 11.07 -4.09
CA VAL A 267 -4.09 12.16 -4.54
C VAL A 267 -5.25 12.37 -3.57
N GLY A 268 -5.80 11.27 -3.02
CA GLY A 268 -7.00 11.29 -2.17
C GLY A 268 -8.30 11.37 -2.96
N GLN A 269 -9.35 10.71 -2.44
CA GLN A 269 -10.63 10.50 -3.14
C GLN A 269 -11.21 11.75 -3.81
N ARG A 270 -11.24 12.86 -3.08
CA ARG A 270 -11.85 14.12 -3.53
C ARG A 270 -11.17 14.69 -4.78
N TYR A 271 -9.89 14.44 -4.96
CA TYR A 271 -9.06 15.06 -5.99
C TYR A 271 -8.82 14.17 -7.21
N LEU A 272 -9.31 12.92 -7.19
CA LEU A 272 -9.20 12.00 -8.33
C LEU A 272 -9.77 12.59 -9.64
N PRO A 273 -10.93 13.30 -9.65
CA PRO A 273 -11.40 13.96 -10.87
C PRO A 273 -10.42 15.01 -11.41
N ALA A 274 -9.75 15.75 -10.52
CA ALA A 274 -8.76 16.75 -10.92
C ALA A 274 -7.50 16.10 -11.48
N PHE A 275 -7.09 14.94 -10.93
CA PHE A 275 -5.96 14.18 -11.43
C PHE A 275 -6.17 13.75 -12.90
N PHE A 276 -7.30 13.11 -13.22
CA PHE A 276 -7.57 12.68 -14.59
C PHE A 276 -7.72 13.86 -15.56
N ARG A 277 -8.36 14.97 -15.14
CA ARG A 277 -8.41 16.18 -15.98
C ARG A 277 -7.02 16.76 -16.23
N THR A 278 -6.13 16.76 -15.23
CA THR A 278 -4.75 17.22 -15.42
C THR A 278 -3.99 16.30 -16.37
N CYS A 279 -4.11 14.98 -16.23
CA CYS A 279 -3.49 14.02 -17.15
C CYS A 279 -3.94 14.28 -18.60
N GLN A 280 -5.23 14.46 -18.83
CA GLN A 280 -5.74 14.80 -20.17
C GLN A 280 -5.20 16.14 -20.67
N ALA A 281 -5.23 17.20 -19.84
CA ALA A 281 -4.78 18.52 -20.23
C ALA A 281 -3.27 18.59 -20.53
N ARG A 282 -2.49 17.61 -20.04
CA ARG A 282 -1.04 17.51 -20.29
C ARG A 282 -0.68 16.56 -21.42
N LEU A 283 -1.61 15.80 -21.93
CA LEU A 283 -1.38 14.82 -22.98
C LEU A 283 -1.95 15.34 -24.30
N ARG A 284 -1.22 15.25 -25.40
CA ARG A 284 -1.69 15.64 -26.74
C ARG A 284 -2.82 14.73 -27.22
N PRO A 285 -3.71 15.17 -28.12
CA PRO A 285 -4.62 14.27 -28.82
C PRO A 285 -3.85 13.10 -29.47
N GLY A 286 -4.36 11.88 -29.39
CA GLY A 286 -3.67 10.67 -29.79
C GLY A 286 -2.55 10.18 -28.87
N GLY A 287 -2.25 10.96 -27.81
CA GLY A 287 -1.25 10.57 -26.82
C GLY A 287 -1.72 9.45 -25.90
N ARG A 288 -0.76 8.70 -25.33
CA ARG A 288 -1.03 7.57 -24.43
C ARG A 288 -0.61 7.85 -23.02
N MET A 289 -1.45 7.41 -22.07
CA MET A 289 -1.17 7.38 -20.64
C MET A 289 -1.01 5.94 -20.17
N ALA A 290 0.02 5.64 -19.38
CA ALA A 290 0.14 4.42 -18.59
C ALA A 290 0.09 4.76 -17.10
N LEU A 291 -0.83 4.11 -16.39
CA LEU A 291 -1.04 4.31 -14.96
C LEU A 291 -0.84 2.97 -14.24
N GLN A 292 0.12 2.88 -13.32
CA GLN A 292 0.19 1.79 -12.35
C GLN A 292 -0.48 2.26 -11.07
N ALA A 293 -1.48 1.51 -10.59
CA ALA A 293 -2.27 1.90 -9.43
C ALA A 293 -2.64 0.70 -8.57
N ILE A 294 -2.53 0.87 -7.25
CA ILE A 294 -3.11 -0.06 -6.28
C ILE A 294 -4.61 0.14 -6.27
N THR A 295 -5.36 -0.95 -6.37
CA THR A 295 -6.82 -0.91 -6.41
C THR A 295 -7.43 -1.73 -5.30
N ILE A 296 -8.56 -1.26 -4.76
CA ILE A 296 -9.41 -2.06 -3.89
C ILE A 296 -10.50 -2.73 -4.71
N GLN A 297 -10.96 -3.91 -4.30
CA GLN A 297 -12.13 -4.56 -4.90
C GLN A 297 -13.33 -3.60 -4.96
N ASP A 298 -14.05 -3.54 -6.10
CA ASP A 298 -15.22 -2.68 -6.28
C ASP A 298 -16.29 -2.92 -5.21
N GLN A 299 -16.50 -4.19 -4.80
CA GLN A 299 -17.46 -4.57 -3.76
C GLN A 299 -17.13 -4.01 -2.38
N ARG A 300 -15.87 -3.65 -2.13
CA ARG A 300 -15.38 -3.09 -0.87
C ARG A 300 -15.23 -1.56 -0.91
N TYR A 301 -15.19 -0.97 -2.10
CA TYR A 301 -14.88 0.45 -2.32
C TYR A 301 -15.75 1.40 -1.50
N ARG A 302 -17.07 1.16 -1.47
CA ARG A 302 -18.04 2.00 -0.74
C ARG A 302 -17.80 2.01 0.77
N ASP A 303 -17.47 0.85 1.36
CA ASP A 303 -17.22 0.75 2.80
C ASP A 303 -15.84 1.29 3.16
N TYR A 304 -14.85 1.01 2.32
CA TYR A 304 -13.49 1.55 2.44
C TYR A 304 -13.47 3.07 2.41
N SER A 305 -14.17 3.70 1.48
CA SER A 305 -14.23 5.16 1.35
C SER A 305 -14.77 5.90 2.57
N LYS A 306 -15.37 5.19 3.52
CA LYS A 306 -15.94 5.72 4.77
C LYS A 306 -15.16 5.36 6.03
N SER A 307 -14.06 4.63 5.88
CA SER A 307 -13.23 4.15 6.99
C SER A 307 -11.81 4.70 6.90
N VAL A 308 -11.07 4.55 7.97
CA VAL A 308 -9.64 4.82 8.03
C VAL A 308 -8.99 3.51 8.46
N ASP A 309 -8.05 3.02 7.64
CA ASP A 309 -7.31 1.80 7.94
C ASP A 309 -5.93 2.10 8.55
N PHE A 310 -5.18 1.03 8.81
CA PHE A 310 -3.82 1.11 9.34
C PHE A 310 -2.88 1.91 8.40
N ILE A 311 -2.98 1.69 7.08
CA ILE A 311 -2.12 2.36 6.10
C ILE A 311 -2.34 3.87 6.12
N GLN A 312 -3.60 4.30 6.09
CA GLN A 312 -3.96 5.73 6.14
C GLN A 312 -3.59 6.39 7.47
N ARG A 313 -3.53 5.60 8.55
CA ARG A 313 -3.23 6.13 9.88
C ARG A 313 -1.74 6.28 10.14
N TYR A 314 -0.94 5.29 9.76
CA TYR A 314 0.44 5.15 10.22
C TYR A 314 1.49 5.23 9.10
N ILE A 315 1.13 4.84 7.87
CA ILE A 315 2.10 4.73 6.77
C ILE A 315 1.91 5.85 5.74
N PHE A 316 0.72 5.97 5.13
CA PHE A 316 0.40 6.95 4.12
C PHE A 316 -0.79 7.83 4.52
N PRO A 317 -0.59 8.84 5.40
CA PRO A 317 -1.68 9.74 5.78
C PRO A 317 -2.28 10.44 4.57
N GLY A 318 -3.62 10.40 4.47
CA GLY A 318 -4.33 10.96 3.32
C GLY A 318 -4.40 10.06 2.08
N GLY A 319 -3.73 8.90 2.10
CA GLY A 319 -3.79 7.91 1.03
C GLY A 319 -5.20 7.37 0.79
N PHE A 320 -5.48 6.97 -0.46
CA PHE A 320 -6.79 6.44 -0.84
C PHE A 320 -6.66 5.52 -2.06
N LEU A 321 -7.14 4.28 -1.95
CA LEU A 321 -7.14 3.33 -3.05
C LEU A 321 -8.38 3.53 -3.94
N PRO A 322 -8.23 3.82 -5.24
CA PRO A 322 -9.34 3.75 -6.17
C PRO A 322 -9.77 2.29 -6.41
N SER A 323 -10.93 2.09 -7.00
CA SER A 323 -11.30 0.82 -7.62
C SER A 323 -11.26 0.96 -9.15
N ILE A 324 -11.26 -0.18 -9.86
CA ILE A 324 -11.26 -0.18 -11.33
C ILE A 324 -12.49 0.55 -11.87
N THR A 325 -13.68 0.24 -11.34
CA THR A 325 -14.92 0.91 -11.72
C THR A 325 -14.85 2.41 -11.44
N ALA A 326 -14.34 2.81 -10.27
CA ALA A 326 -14.24 4.23 -9.93
C ALA A 326 -13.28 4.99 -10.88
N MET A 327 -12.15 4.40 -11.26
CA MET A 327 -11.24 5.01 -12.24
C MET A 327 -11.90 5.14 -13.62
N SER A 328 -12.57 4.08 -14.09
CA SER A 328 -13.28 4.09 -15.37
C SER A 328 -14.39 5.12 -15.43
N GLU A 329 -15.20 5.21 -14.36
CA GLU A 329 -16.26 6.24 -14.25
C GLU A 329 -15.70 7.66 -14.26
N LEU A 330 -14.57 7.88 -13.57
CA LEU A 330 -13.93 9.19 -13.52
C LEU A 330 -13.36 9.59 -14.88
N MET A 331 -12.71 8.67 -15.60
CA MET A 331 -12.22 8.91 -16.96
C MET A 331 -13.40 9.24 -17.89
N THR A 332 -14.46 8.44 -17.89
CA THR A 332 -15.65 8.65 -18.73
C THR A 332 -16.33 9.98 -18.48
N ARG A 333 -16.42 10.43 -17.20
CA ARG A 333 -17.14 11.66 -16.85
C ARG A 333 -16.33 12.94 -17.04
N HIS A 334 -15.00 12.85 -16.97
CA HIS A 334 -14.13 14.02 -16.84
C HIS A 334 -13.08 14.15 -17.92
N THR A 335 -12.97 13.17 -18.82
CA THR A 335 -11.96 13.10 -19.88
C THR A 335 -12.53 12.44 -21.14
N ASP A 336 -11.76 12.52 -22.22
CA ASP A 336 -11.94 11.77 -23.47
C ASP A 336 -11.03 10.54 -23.58
N PHE A 337 -10.47 10.07 -22.46
CA PHE A 337 -9.65 8.87 -22.42
C PHE A 337 -10.43 7.61 -22.79
N VAL A 338 -9.84 6.82 -23.68
CA VAL A 338 -10.32 5.47 -24.01
C VAL A 338 -9.33 4.45 -23.45
N VAL A 339 -9.78 3.60 -22.54
CA VAL A 339 -8.97 2.51 -21.98
C VAL A 339 -8.64 1.50 -23.08
N ARG A 340 -7.35 1.20 -23.26
CA ARG A 340 -6.84 0.27 -24.25
C ARG A 340 -6.38 -1.06 -23.66
N ASN A 341 -5.85 -1.02 -22.44
CA ASN A 341 -5.35 -2.21 -21.73
C ASN A 341 -5.54 -2.07 -20.23
N LEU A 342 -5.79 -3.20 -19.57
CA LEU A 342 -5.75 -3.32 -18.12
C LEU A 342 -5.10 -4.67 -17.78
N PHE A 343 -4.01 -4.61 -17.04
CA PHE A 343 -3.23 -5.77 -16.65
C PHE A 343 -3.12 -5.83 -15.13
N ASP A 344 -3.62 -6.92 -14.54
CA ASP A 344 -3.58 -7.17 -13.09
C ASP A 344 -2.26 -7.86 -12.72
N MET A 345 -1.50 -7.26 -11.82
CA MET A 345 -0.24 -7.78 -11.30
C MET A 345 -0.25 -7.85 -9.75
N GLY A 346 -1.41 -8.08 -9.15
CA GLY A 346 -1.55 -8.17 -7.69
C GLY A 346 -0.67 -9.22 -7.03
N PRO A 347 -0.50 -10.46 -7.58
CA PRO A 347 0.44 -11.44 -7.04
C PRO A 347 1.90 -10.97 -7.02
N ASP A 348 2.30 -10.17 -8.00
CA ASP A 348 3.65 -9.60 -8.09
C ASP A 348 3.92 -8.63 -6.94
N TYR A 349 2.89 -7.87 -6.52
CA TYR A 349 3.07 -7.00 -5.36
C TYR A 349 3.19 -7.79 -4.05
N ALA A 350 2.46 -8.87 -3.89
CA ALA A 350 2.63 -9.75 -2.74
C ALA A 350 4.09 -10.26 -2.67
N ARG A 351 4.65 -10.68 -3.82
CA ARG A 351 6.05 -11.13 -3.93
C ARG A 351 7.04 -9.99 -3.66
N THR A 352 6.79 -8.80 -4.20
CA THR A 352 7.60 -7.59 -3.94
C THR A 352 7.67 -7.27 -2.45
N LEU A 353 6.52 -7.27 -1.76
CA LEU A 353 6.42 -7.02 -0.32
C LEU A 353 7.13 -8.10 0.52
N ALA A 354 7.07 -9.36 0.09
CA ALA A 354 7.81 -10.43 0.73
C ALA A 354 9.33 -10.20 0.63
N HIS A 355 9.84 -9.77 -0.54
CA HIS A 355 11.25 -9.38 -0.70
C HIS A 355 11.62 -8.19 0.19
N TRP A 356 10.80 -7.13 0.23
CA TRP A 356 11.04 -5.97 1.11
C TRP A 356 11.05 -6.37 2.58
N ARG A 357 10.08 -7.15 3.04
CA ARG A 357 10.01 -7.65 4.41
C ARG A 357 11.24 -8.48 4.79
N GLN A 358 11.68 -9.36 3.90
CA GLN A 358 12.87 -10.18 4.11
C GLN A 358 14.14 -9.31 4.22
N ARG A 359 14.36 -8.39 3.28
CA ARG A 359 15.51 -7.47 3.28
C ARG A 359 15.49 -6.56 4.53
N PHE A 360 14.35 -5.98 4.85
CA PHE A 360 14.17 -5.16 6.06
C PHE A 360 14.50 -5.94 7.33
N THR A 361 14.06 -7.19 7.43
CA THR A 361 14.33 -8.04 8.60
C THR A 361 15.83 -8.35 8.71
N HIS A 362 16.50 -8.64 7.60
CA HIS A 362 17.95 -8.90 7.60
C HIS A 362 18.77 -7.64 7.94
N ALA A 363 18.36 -6.49 7.46
CA ALA A 363 19.06 -5.22 7.67
C ALA A 363 18.69 -4.53 8.99
N TRP A 364 17.85 -5.17 9.85
CA TRP A 364 17.32 -4.48 11.02
C TRP A 364 18.39 -3.87 11.94
N GLN A 365 19.49 -4.58 12.18
CA GLN A 365 20.57 -4.07 13.03
C GLN A 365 21.20 -2.78 12.51
N ASP A 366 21.25 -2.59 11.19
CA ASP A 366 21.76 -1.36 10.57
C ASP A 366 20.68 -0.28 10.57
N ILE A 367 19.42 -0.63 10.34
CA ILE A 367 18.27 0.27 10.45
C ILE A 367 18.13 0.83 11.89
N GLU A 368 18.33 0.00 12.91
CA GLU A 368 18.30 0.41 14.32
C GLU A 368 19.36 1.48 14.64
N LYS A 369 20.56 1.40 14.03
CA LYS A 369 21.61 2.42 14.18
C LYS A 369 21.22 3.78 13.61
N LEU A 370 20.23 3.86 12.72
CA LEU A 370 19.64 5.12 12.24
C LEU A 370 18.71 5.78 13.27
N GLY A 371 18.50 5.16 14.44
CA GLY A 371 17.70 5.71 15.54
C GLY A 371 16.26 5.20 15.61
N PHE A 372 15.91 4.16 14.83
CA PHE A 372 14.57 3.57 14.85
C PHE A 372 14.44 2.52 15.97
N ASP A 373 13.30 2.51 16.66
CA ASP A 373 13.03 1.63 17.79
C ASP A 373 12.27 0.35 17.40
N GLU A 374 12.09 -0.55 18.38
CA GLU A 374 11.37 -1.82 18.16
C GLU A 374 9.88 -1.60 17.79
N ARG A 375 9.26 -0.51 18.29
CA ARG A 375 7.88 -0.18 17.92
C ARG A 375 7.79 0.21 16.43
N PHE A 376 8.77 0.95 15.91
CA PHE A 376 8.92 1.25 14.49
C PHE A 376 9.15 -0.04 13.67
N ARG A 377 10.02 -0.94 14.13
CA ARG A 377 10.23 -2.25 13.50
C ARG A 377 8.93 -3.03 13.37
N ARG A 378 8.18 -3.15 14.46
CA ARG A 378 6.90 -3.84 14.47
C ARG A 378 5.88 -3.18 13.54
N MET A 379 5.85 -1.86 13.47
CA MET A 379 5.00 -1.10 12.56
C MET A 379 5.29 -1.45 11.10
N TRP A 380 6.55 -1.50 10.69
CA TRP A 380 6.95 -1.82 9.33
C TRP A 380 6.72 -3.29 8.97
N LEU A 381 6.99 -4.21 9.88
CA LEU A 381 6.65 -5.63 9.68
C LEU A 381 5.15 -5.84 9.52
N TYR A 382 4.33 -5.10 10.30
CA TYR A 382 2.88 -5.13 10.15
C TYR A 382 2.46 -4.55 8.80
N TYR A 383 3.05 -3.45 8.37
CA TYR A 383 2.80 -2.84 7.07
C TYR A 383 3.04 -3.83 5.93
N PHE A 384 4.23 -4.41 5.87
CA PHE A 384 4.54 -5.40 4.83
C PHE A 384 3.59 -6.59 4.87
N GLY A 385 3.40 -7.19 6.05
CA GLY A 385 2.52 -8.34 6.20
C GLY A 385 1.04 -8.05 5.89
N TYR A 386 0.55 -6.86 6.25
CA TYR A 386 -0.82 -6.43 5.99
C TYR A 386 -1.09 -6.26 4.49
N CYS A 387 -0.18 -5.58 3.79
CA CYS A 387 -0.29 -5.40 2.35
C CYS A 387 -0.10 -6.72 1.59
N GLU A 388 0.95 -7.51 1.92
CA GLU A 388 1.20 -8.83 1.34
C GLU A 388 -0.02 -9.76 1.49
N ALA A 389 -0.61 -9.79 2.69
CA ALA A 389 -1.83 -10.55 2.96
C ALA A 389 -3.04 -10.05 2.15
N GLY A 390 -3.17 -8.74 1.98
CA GLY A 390 -4.24 -8.13 1.18
C GLY A 390 -4.16 -8.52 -0.29
N PHE A 391 -2.98 -8.50 -0.88
CA PHE A 391 -2.73 -8.94 -2.27
C PHE A 391 -2.94 -10.46 -2.41
N ASN A 392 -2.39 -11.27 -1.51
CA ASN A 392 -2.57 -12.72 -1.50
C ASN A 392 -4.04 -13.15 -1.31
N ALA A 393 -4.81 -12.39 -0.54
CA ALA A 393 -6.24 -12.61 -0.37
C ALA A 393 -7.09 -11.99 -1.50
N ARG A 394 -6.45 -11.30 -2.47
CA ARG A 394 -7.10 -10.59 -3.58
C ARG A 394 -8.13 -9.56 -3.13
N THR A 395 -8.00 -9.00 -1.91
CA THR A 395 -8.86 -7.92 -1.41
C THR A 395 -8.43 -6.55 -1.93
N ILE A 396 -7.19 -6.44 -2.31
CA ILE A 396 -6.58 -5.36 -3.09
C ILE A 396 -5.81 -5.97 -4.25
N SER A 397 -5.54 -5.18 -5.27
CA SER A 397 -4.66 -5.55 -6.39
C SER A 397 -3.83 -4.34 -6.81
N VAL A 398 -2.89 -4.55 -7.72
CA VAL A 398 -2.23 -3.48 -8.47
C VAL A 398 -2.41 -3.73 -9.94
N VAL A 399 -2.73 -2.69 -10.68
CA VAL A 399 -2.99 -2.80 -12.13
C VAL A 399 -2.13 -1.80 -12.90
N GLN A 400 -1.74 -2.20 -14.11
CA GLN A 400 -1.27 -1.28 -15.13
C GLN A 400 -2.42 -1.04 -16.12
N LEU A 401 -2.89 0.20 -16.18
CA LEU A 401 -3.95 0.67 -17.08
C LEU A 401 -3.33 1.57 -18.12
N THR A 402 -3.61 1.27 -19.41
CA THR A 402 -3.23 2.14 -20.53
C THR A 402 -4.47 2.77 -21.11
N ALA A 403 -4.46 4.08 -21.29
CA ALA A 403 -5.53 4.85 -21.92
C ALA A 403 -4.94 5.77 -23.00
N GLU A 404 -5.76 6.08 -23.99
CA GLU A 404 -5.41 6.97 -25.10
C GLU A 404 -6.37 8.16 -25.12
N ARG A 405 -5.81 9.37 -25.29
CA ARG A 405 -6.61 10.57 -25.52
C ARG A 405 -7.07 10.60 -26.97
N VAL A 406 -8.38 10.58 -27.20
CA VAL A 406 -8.99 10.69 -28.55
C VAL A 406 -9.23 12.14 -28.93
#